data_aebc4ec9b3fb274aa26709b43e7ddb67
#
_entry.id   aebc4ec9b3fb274aa26709b43e7ddb67
#
_cell.length_a   1.000
_cell.length_b   1.000
_cell.length_c   1.000
_cell.angle_alpha   90.00
_cell.angle_beta   90.00
_cell.angle_gamma   90.00
#
_symmetry.space_group_name_H-M   'P 1'
#
loop_
_entity.id
_entity.type
_entity.pdbx_description
1 polymer ?
#
loop_
_entity_poly.entity_id
_entity_poly.type
_entity_poly.pdbx_seq_one_letter_code
_entity_poly.pdbx_strand_id
1 'polypeptide(L)'
;WVIKIDGDDGALYWQTTVGRWNNDIAESICKTPGGDFLVAGRSNSSFLGNHGEIDVFVSRITALGEIKYTKVFGGNNNDGANKIVADNDGNFIVVGYTESITSGDVSGKHKGTDVWVFNMDLAGHLMWQHCYGGNRNEKAYESLVLADGSIVFLAQTNSYNGDVSSNLGDYDVWLVKTEPTTMRMQQPAVEEIIISPNPSSYMLNVCANYADIKTITIYTAQGKQVWYSQTSEAQIKIPVFNLPAGMYYVQISACNHKTIIKQIIVEH
;
A
#
# COMPACT_ATOMS: atom_id res chain seq x y z
N TRP A 1 9.81 -11.64 -20.08
CA TRP A 1 11.20 -11.67 -20.47
C TRP A 1 11.77 -10.25 -20.42
N VAL A 2 12.81 -10.06 -19.61
CA VAL A 2 13.53 -8.80 -19.43
C VAL A 2 14.96 -9.02 -19.89
N ILE A 3 15.49 -8.12 -20.71
CA ILE A 3 16.84 -8.21 -21.25
C ILE A 3 17.59 -6.91 -21.00
N LYS A 4 18.90 -7.01 -20.79
CA LYS A 4 19.83 -5.89 -20.84
C LYS A 4 20.78 -6.08 -22.01
N ILE A 5 20.85 -5.08 -22.85
CA ILE A 5 21.71 -5.07 -24.03
C ILE A 5 22.72 -3.92 -23.93
N ASP A 6 23.81 -4.05 -24.64
CA ASP A 6 24.74 -2.95 -24.88
C ASP A 6 24.10 -1.91 -25.80
N GLY A 7 24.28 -0.63 -25.48
CA GLY A 7 23.70 0.48 -26.24
C GLY A 7 24.40 0.79 -27.56
N ASP A 8 25.64 0.33 -27.73
CA ASP A 8 26.44 0.63 -28.91
C ASP A 8 26.30 -0.43 -30.02
N ASP A 9 26.32 -1.72 -29.62
CA ASP A 9 26.29 -2.83 -30.58
C ASP A 9 25.11 -3.80 -30.40
N GLY A 10 24.28 -3.61 -29.35
CA GLY A 10 23.13 -4.46 -29.07
C GLY A 10 23.47 -5.84 -28.47
N ALA A 11 24.71 -6.06 -28.06
CA ALA A 11 25.13 -7.32 -27.45
C ALA A 11 24.35 -7.59 -26.16
N LEU A 12 23.97 -8.85 -25.92
CA LEU A 12 23.22 -9.26 -24.73
C LEU A 12 24.15 -9.30 -23.52
N TYR A 13 23.87 -8.47 -22.49
CA TYR A 13 24.54 -8.57 -21.21
C TYR A 13 23.93 -9.67 -20.34
N TRP A 14 22.60 -9.64 -20.18
CA TRP A 14 21.85 -10.64 -19.43
C TRP A 14 20.38 -10.67 -19.86
N GLN A 15 19.72 -11.76 -19.52
CA GLN A 15 18.27 -11.93 -19.66
C GLN A 15 17.69 -12.61 -18.43
N THR A 16 16.47 -12.24 -18.07
CA THR A 16 15.74 -12.79 -16.93
C THR A 16 14.27 -12.97 -17.30
N THR A 17 13.67 -14.08 -16.89
CA THR A 17 12.24 -14.30 -17.03
C THR A 17 11.55 -14.02 -15.69
N VAL A 18 10.55 -13.15 -15.73
CA VAL A 18 9.65 -12.86 -14.60
C VAL A 18 8.33 -13.54 -14.88
N GLY A 19 7.78 -14.21 -13.86
CA GLY A 19 6.52 -14.94 -14.00
C GLY A 19 6.68 -16.45 -13.93
N ARG A 20 5.60 -17.18 -14.15
CA ARG A 20 5.55 -18.65 -14.17
C ARG A 20 4.51 -19.18 -15.17
N TRP A 21 3.75 -20.21 -14.82
CA TRP A 21 2.99 -21.07 -15.72
C TRP A 21 1.79 -20.47 -16.46
N ASN A 22 1.36 -19.26 -16.11
CA ASN A 22 0.25 -18.58 -16.77
C ASN A 22 0.76 -17.33 -17.53
N ASN A 23 -0.15 -16.40 -17.85
CA ASN A 23 0.20 -15.20 -18.56
C ASN A 23 0.75 -14.14 -17.58
N ASP A 24 1.99 -13.77 -17.82
CA ASP A 24 2.67 -12.69 -17.12
C ASP A 24 3.09 -11.66 -18.18
N ILE A 25 2.56 -10.45 -18.08
CA ILE A 25 2.74 -9.41 -19.08
C ILE A 25 3.39 -8.20 -18.40
N ALA A 26 4.63 -7.91 -18.78
CA ALA A 26 5.34 -6.71 -18.37
C ALA A 26 4.94 -5.53 -19.27
N GLU A 27 4.56 -4.41 -18.65
CA GLU A 27 4.11 -3.21 -19.36
C GLU A 27 5.08 -2.03 -19.19
N SER A 28 5.80 -1.97 -18.07
CA SER A 28 6.68 -0.85 -17.77
C SER A 28 7.90 -1.26 -16.97
N ILE A 29 8.98 -0.51 -17.15
CA ILE A 29 10.22 -0.66 -16.41
C ILE A 29 10.69 0.71 -15.90
N CYS A 30 11.18 0.76 -14.66
CA CYS A 30 11.75 1.95 -14.04
C CYS A 30 13.10 1.61 -13.41
N LYS A 31 14.10 2.48 -13.59
CA LYS A 31 15.40 2.35 -12.93
C LYS A 31 15.33 2.93 -11.53
N THR A 32 15.83 2.21 -10.53
CA THR A 32 15.94 2.70 -9.16
C THR A 32 17.19 3.58 -8.98
N PRO A 33 17.23 4.47 -7.97
CA PRO A 33 18.44 5.24 -7.67
C PRO A 33 19.69 4.38 -7.40
N GLY A 34 19.50 3.17 -6.85
CA GLY A 34 20.58 2.21 -6.59
C GLY A 34 21.03 1.39 -7.81
N GLY A 35 20.47 1.64 -8.99
CA GLY A 35 20.86 0.98 -10.25
C GLY A 35 20.12 -0.35 -10.55
N ASP A 36 19.25 -0.82 -9.65
CA ASP A 36 18.33 -1.92 -9.92
C ASP A 36 17.18 -1.46 -10.84
N PHE A 37 16.36 -2.40 -11.26
CA PHE A 37 15.19 -2.14 -12.09
C PHE A 37 13.92 -2.62 -11.38
N LEU A 38 12.82 -1.89 -11.52
CA LEU A 38 11.48 -2.34 -11.19
C LEU A 38 10.73 -2.58 -12.50
N VAL A 39 10.13 -3.76 -12.63
CA VAL A 39 9.31 -4.15 -13.77
C VAL A 39 7.89 -4.35 -13.26
N ALA A 40 6.95 -3.64 -13.83
CA ALA A 40 5.53 -3.71 -13.46
C ALA A 40 4.68 -4.19 -14.64
N GLY A 41 3.56 -4.84 -14.30
CA GLY A 41 2.62 -5.34 -15.28
C GLY A 41 1.46 -6.08 -14.62
N ARG A 42 0.94 -7.11 -15.28
CA ARG A 42 -0.17 -7.92 -14.78
C ARG A 42 0.12 -9.41 -14.91
N SER A 43 -0.43 -10.19 -14.00
CA SER A 43 -0.25 -11.65 -13.95
C SER A 43 -1.52 -12.36 -13.50
N ASN A 44 -1.82 -13.50 -14.09
CA ASN A 44 -2.81 -14.45 -13.58
C ASN A 44 -2.17 -15.72 -13.01
N SER A 45 -0.91 -15.63 -12.63
CA SER A 45 -0.14 -16.72 -12.03
C SER A 45 -0.43 -16.87 -10.54
N SER A 46 -1.25 -17.81 -10.15
CA SER A 46 -1.60 -18.10 -8.74
C SER A 46 -0.39 -18.35 -7.84
N PHE A 47 0.75 -18.74 -8.42
CA PHE A 47 2.01 -18.93 -7.72
C PHE A 47 2.59 -17.62 -7.11
N LEU A 48 2.26 -16.46 -7.68
CA LEU A 48 2.71 -15.16 -7.16
C LEU A 48 1.86 -14.68 -5.97
N GLY A 49 0.79 -15.41 -5.60
CA GLY A 49 -0.10 -15.04 -4.50
C GLY A 49 -1.17 -14.06 -4.92
N ASN A 50 -1.68 -14.18 -6.17
CA ASN A 50 -2.77 -13.36 -6.66
C ASN A 50 -3.98 -13.41 -5.72
N HIS A 51 -4.62 -12.24 -5.54
CA HIS A 51 -5.85 -12.09 -4.77
C HIS A 51 -7.10 -12.37 -5.61
N GLY A 52 -7.03 -12.11 -6.94
CA GLY A 52 -8.09 -12.27 -7.93
C GLY A 52 -7.70 -13.15 -9.11
N GLU A 53 -8.29 -12.87 -10.27
CA GLU A 53 -7.97 -13.57 -11.51
C GLU A 53 -6.68 -13.03 -12.13
N ILE A 54 -6.58 -11.70 -12.25
CA ILE A 54 -5.41 -10.98 -12.77
C ILE A 54 -5.07 -9.89 -11.77
N ASP A 55 -3.81 -9.83 -11.34
CA ASP A 55 -3.32 -8.79 -10.42
C ASP A 55 -2.08 -8.10 -10.96
N VAL A 56 -1.80 -6.92 -10.42
CA VAL A 56 -0.55 -6.22 -10.67
C VAL A 56 0.60 -7.02 -10.06
N PHE A 57 1.67 -7.21 -10.81
CA PHE A 57 2.96 -7.60 -10.23
C PHE A 57 3.98 -6.47 -10.36
N VAL A 58 4.88 -6.39 -9.38
CA VAL A 58 6.10 -5.59 -9.46
C VAL A 58 7.28 -6.46 -9.05
N SER A 59 8.23 -6.63 -9.97
CA SER A 59 9.48 -7.36 -9.72
C SER A 59 10.67 -6.41 -9.64
N ARG A 60 11.49 -6.55 -8.60
CA ARG A 60 12.77 -5.87 -8.50
C ARG A 60 13.88 -6.78 -9.01
N ILE A 61 14.63 -6.29 -10.00
CA ILE A 61 15.72 -6.99 -10.66
C ILE A 61 17.00 -6.20 -10.41
N THR A 62 18.07 -6.85 -10.01
CA THR A 62 19.39 -6.22 -9.80
C THR A 62 19.98 -5.72 -11.10
N ALA A 63 20.98 -4.85 -11.01
CA ALA A 63 21.78 -4.44 -12.18
C ALA A 63 22.45 -5.62 -12.92
N LEU A 64 22.56 -6.78 -12.25
CA LEU A 64 23.13 -8.04 -12.80
C LEU A 64 22.08 -9.00 -13.34
N GLY A 65 20.78 -8.65 -13.31
CA GLY A 65 19.70 -9.48 -13.82
C GLY A 65 19.08 -10.47 -12.83
N GLU A 66 19.42 -10.42 -11.54
CA GLU A 66 18.87 -11.29 -10.52
C GLU A 66 17.57 -10.73 -9.94
N ILE A 67 16.53 -11.56 -9.81
CA ILE A 67 15.27 -11.15 -9.16
C ILE A 67 15.47 -11.10 -7.63
N LYS A 68 15.30 -9.93 -7.02
CA LYS A 68 15.31 -9.75 -5.57
C LYS A 68 13.99 -10.12 -4.92
N TYR A 69 12.90 -9.70 -5.55
CA TYR A 69 11.53 -10.04 -5.15
C TYR A 69 10.56 -9.85 -6.30
N THR A 70 9.41 -10.49 -6.19
CA THR A 70 8.20 -10.16 -6.92
C THR A 70 7.07 -9.95 -5.90
N LYS A 71 6.37 -8.83 -5.97
CA LYS A 71 5.21 -8.49 -5.15
C LYS A 71 4.00 -8.45 -6.05
N VAL A 72 2.84 -8.79 -5.47
CA VAL A 72 1.54 -8.74 -6.13
C VAL A 72 0.67 -7.73 -5.39
N PHE A 73 -0.09 -6.95 -6.13
CA PHE A 73 -1.01 -5.95 -5.63
C PHE A 73 -2.33 -6.08 -6.38
N GLY A 74 -3.43 -6.00 -5.66
CA GLY A 74 -4.76 -6.12 -6.26
C GLY A 74 -5.82 -6.52 -5.27
N GLY A 75 -6.96 -6.94 -5.80
CA GLY A 75 -8.09 -7.42 -5.02
C GLY A 75 -8.76 -8.63 -5.67
N ASN A 76 -10.07 -8.78 -5.51
CA ASN A 76 -10.76 -10.01 -5.91
C ASN A 76 -11.05 -10.13 -7.42
N ASN A 77 -10.83 -9.07 -8.20
CA ASN A 77 -11.08 -9.05 -9.65
C ASN A 77 -9.80 -8.73 -10.42
N ASN A 78 -9.95 -8.26 -11.66
CA ASN A 78 -8.80 -7.96 -12.50
C ASN A 78 -8.19 -6.61 -12.18
N ASP A 79 -6.90 -6.60 -11.95
CA ASP A 79 -6.10 -5.41 -11.69
C ASP A 79 -4.84 -5.44 -12.57
N GLY A 80 -4.37 -4.31 -13.03
CA GLY A 80 -3.21 -4.27 -13.91
C GLY A 80 -2.45 -2.95 -13.85
N ALA A 81 -1.11 -3.04 -13.85
CA ALA A 81 -0.24 -1.89 -14.02
C ALA A 81 0.09 -1.68 -15.49
N ASN A 82 0.08 -0.43 -15.93
CA ASN A 82 0.53 -0.02 -17.27
C ASN A 82 1.81 0.81 -17.19
N LYS A 83 2.04 1.54 -16.09
CA LYS A 83 3.23 2.36 -15.91
C LYS A 83 3.74 2.33 -14.49
N ILE A 84 5.07 2.36 -14.35
CA ILE A 84 5.77 2.62 -13.09
C ILE A 84 6.81 3.72 -13.29
N VAL A 85 6.86 4.70 -12.39
CA VAL A 85 7.82 5.81 -12.39
C VAL A 85 8.33 6.05 -10.98
N ALA A 86 9.57 6.56 -10.86
CA ALA A 86 10.08 7.02 -9.57
C ALA A 86 9.40 8.34 -9.17
N ASP A 87 9.12 8.51 -7.89
CA ASP A 87 8.74 9.79 -7.31
C ASP A 87 9.97 10.59 -6.84
N ASN A 88 9.74 11.78 -6.29
CA ASN A 88 10.82 12.67 -5.85
C ASN A 88 11.47 12.23 -4.51
N ASP A 89 10.86 11.28 -3.80
CA ASP A 89 11.27 10.81 -2.48
C ASP A 89 11.98 9.45 -2.52
N GLY A 90 12.14 8.88 -3.73
CA GLY A 90 12.79 7.60 -3.96
C GLY A 90 11.85 6.41 -3.83
N ASN A 91 10.53 6.65 -3.76
CA ASN A 91 9.49 5.65 -3.91
C ASN A 91 9.02 5.57 -5.36
N PHE A 92 7.97 4.79 -5.63
CA PHE A 92 7.53 4.49 -6.99
C PHE A 92 6.02 4.60 -7.11
N ILE A 93 5.59 5.37 -8.11
CA ILE A 93 4.18 5.49 -8.48
C ILE A 93 3.89 4.45 -9.56
N VAL A 94 2.85 3.66 -9.34
CA VAL A 94 2.31 2.71 -10.29
C VAL A 94 0.93 3.18 -10.70
N VAL A 95 0.66 3.23 -11.99
CA VAL A 95 -0.66 3.57 -12.54
C VAL A 95 -1.15 2.48 -13.49
N GLY A 96 -2.46 2.28 -13.50
CA GLY A 96 -3.09 1.31 -14.36
C GLY A 96 -4.60 1.30 -14.20
N TYR A 97 -5.18 0.16 -13.86
CA TYR A 97 -6.61 0.00 -13.68
C TYR A 97 -6.95 -1.04 -12.62
N THR A 98 -8.16 -0.94 -12.05
CA THR A 98 -8.72 -1.93 -11.15
C THR A 98 -10.20 -2.21 -11.48
N GLU A 99 -10.58 -3.48 -11.41
CA GLU A 99 -11.97 -3.96 -11.40
C GLU A 99 -12.40 -4.39 -10.00
N SER A 100 -11.47 -4.44 -9.04
CA SER A 100 -11.68 -4.92 -7.68
C SER A 100 -12.44 -3.90 -6.83
N ILE A 101 -13.44 -4.37 -6.08
CA ILE A 101 -14.29 -3.53 -5.21
C ILE A 101 -13.86 -3.75 -3.76
N THR A 102 -13.23 -2.76 -3.14
CA THR A 102 -12.86 -2.74 -1.71
C THR A 102 -12.41 -4.10 -1.20
N SER A 103 -11.35 -4.64 -1.77
CA SER A 103 -10.77 -5.93 -1.43
C SER A 103 -9.26 -5.94 -1.65
N GLY A 104 -8.52 -6.71 -0.84
CA GLY A 104 -7.08 -6.75 -0.90
C GLY A 104 -6.49 -5.36 -0.67
N ASP A 105 -5.68 -4.91 -1.63
CA ASP A 105 -5.03 -3.59 -1.58
C ASP A 105 -5.90 -2.46 -2.13
N VAL A 106 -7.07 -2.77 -2.71
CA VAL A 106 -7.93 -1.80 -3.41
C VAL A 106 -9.01 -1.28 -2.49
N SER A 107 -9.20 0.03 -2.47
CA SER A 107 -10.33 0.70 -1.81
C SER A 107 -10.74 1.98 -2.53
N GLY A 108 -11.97 2.43 -2.31
CA GLY A 108 -12.49 3.69 -2.84
C GLY A 108 -12.87 3.67 -4.32
N LYS A 109 -12.96 2.48 -4.95
CA LYS A 109 -13.35 2.34 -6.34
C LYS A 109 -14.83 2.70 -6.58
N HIS A 110 -15.11 3.30 -7.72
CA HIS A 110 -16.46 3.57 -8.24
C HIS A 110 -17.05 2.31 -8.92
N LYS A 111 -17.98 2.49 -9.84
CA LYS A 111 -18.49 1.38 -10.65
C LYS A 111 -17.62 1.18 -11.89
N GLY A 112 -17.75 0.01 -12.54
CA GLY A 112 -16.98 -0.31 -13.73
C GLY A 112 -15.51 -0.56 -13.43
N THR A 113 -14.62 -0.13 -14.29
CA THR A 113 -13.16 -0.17 -14.13
C THR A 113 -12.67 1.23 -13.81
N ASP A 114 -11.90 1.42 -12.74
CA ASP A 114 -11.31 2.71 -12.41
C ASP A 114 -9.81 2.74 -12.72
N VAL A 115 -9.27 3.92 -12.97
CA VAL A 115 -7.82 4.13 -12.86
C VAL A 115 -7.39 3.82 -11.43
N TRP A 116 -6.38 2.99 -11.28
CA TRP A 116 -5.75 2.72 -10.00
C TRP A 116 -4.35 3.31 -9.97
N VAL A 117 -4.11 4.15 -8.97
CA VAL A 117 -2.80 4.77 -8.70
C VAL A 117 -2.36 4.37 -7.31
N PHE A 118 -1.16 3.85 -7.20
CA PHE A 118 -0.59 3.58 -5.88
C PHE A 118 0.89 3.92 -5.81
N ASN A 119 1.36 4.21 -4.60
CA ASN A 119 2.76 4.43 -4.26
C ASN A 119 3.29 3.23 -3.48
N MET A 120 4.49 2.80 -3.81
CA MET A 120 5.21 1.76 -3.08
C MET A 120 6.65 2.18 -2.79
N ASP A 121 7.19 1.70 -1.68
CA ASP A 121 8.60 1.87 -1.35
C ASP A 121 9.51 0.90 -2.13
N LEU A 122 10.83 1.08 -2.02
CA LEU A 122 11.80 0.22 -2.69
C LEU A 122 11.82 -1.23 -2.17
N ALA A 123 11.23 -1.51 -1.00
CA ALA A 123 11.07 -2.86 -0.46
C ALA A 123 9.78 -3.55 -0.95
N GLY A 124 8.92 -2.82 -1.66
CA GLY A 124 7.65 -3.31 -2.17
C GLY A 124 6.51 -3.25 -1.17
N HIS A 125 6.54 -2.32 -0.22
CA HIS A 125 5.41 -2.05 0.65
C HIS A 125 4.50 -1.00 0.02
N LEU A 126 3.20 -1.27 0.02
CA LEU A 126 2.18 -0.31 -0.39
C LEU A 126 2.14 0.84 0.63
N MET A 127 2.36 2.07 0.17
CA MET A 127 2.37 3.27 1.00
C MET A 127 1.00 3.94 1.01
N TRP A 128 0.40 4.11 -0.15
CA TRP A 128 -0.96 4.61 -0.34
C TRP A 128 -1.50 4.17 -1.70
N GLN A 129 -2.79 4.22 -1.87
CA GLN A 129 -3.47 3.97 -3.13
C GLN A 129 -4.71 4.86 -3.29
N HIS A 130 -5.11 5.11 -4.52
CA HIS A 130 -6.32 5.84 -4.86
C HIS A 130 -6.91 5.35 -6.18
N CYS A 131 -8.25 5.30 -6.24
CA CYS A 131 -8.98 5.02 -7.46
C CYS A 131 -9.56 6.32 -8.00
N TYR A 132 -9.42 6.54 -9.31
CA TYR A 132 -10.00 7.69 -10.01
C TYR A 132 -10.93 7.19 -11.10
N GLY A 133 -12.14 7.75 -11.14
CA GLY A 133 -13.10 7.34 -12.16
C GLY A 133 -14.51 7.82 -11.93
N GLY A 134 -15.43 7.13 -12.59
CA GLY A 134 -16.86 7.41 -12.49
C GLY A 134 -17.71 6.15 -12.46
N ASN A 135 -18.88 6.18 -13.11
CA ASN A 135 -19.78 5.03 -13.10
C ASN A 135 -19.52 4.04 -14.23
N ARG A 136 -18.50 4.25 -15.06
CA ARG A 136 -18.13 3.39 -16.18
C ARG A 136 -16.66 2.97 -16.12
N ASN A 137 -15.94 3.02 -17.24
CA ASN A 137 -14.61 2.43 -17.32
C ASN A 137 -13.53 3.48 -17.60
N GLU A 138 -12.52 3.50 -16.77
CA GLU A 138 -11.33 4.31 -16.88
C GLU A 138 -10.08 3.43 -16.82
N LYS A 139 -9.08 3.78 -17.60
CA LYS A 139 -7.80 3.07 -17.63
C LYS A 139 -6.66 4.03 -17.93
N ALA A 140 -5.68 4.11 -17.03
CA ALA A 140 -4.47 4.90 -17.26
C ALA A 140 -3.41 4.09 -18.03
N TYR A 141 -2.64 4.80 -18.84
CA TYR A 141 -1.60 4.22 -19.70
C TYR A 141 -0.21 4.78 -19.43
N GLU A 142 -0.13 6.05 -19.03
CA GLU A 142 1.14 6.75 -18.84
C GLU A 142 1.06 7.67 -17.65
N SER A 143 2.20 7.92 -17.00
CA SER A 143 2.28 8.87 -15.89
C SER A 143 3.68 9.48 -15.78
N LEU A 144 3.72 10.64 -15.17
CA LEU A 144 4.95 11.30 -14.76
C LEU A 144 4.73 12.03 -13.43
N VAL A 145 5.81 12.19 -12.67
CA VAL A 145 5.82 12.94 -11.42
C VAL A 145 6.47 14.30 -11.68
N LEU A 146 5.77 15.37 -11.29
CA LEU A 146 6.27 16.73 -11.44
C LEU A 146 7.20 17.11 -10.28
N ALA A 147 7.95 18.22 -10.45
CA ALA A 147 8.88 18.68 -9.44
C ALA A 147 8.20 19.09 -8.11
N ASP A 148 6.90 19.44 -8.16
CA ASP A 148 6.08 19.74 -6.99
C ASP A 148 5.51 18.47 -6.30
N GLY A 149 5.84 17.28 -6.80
CA GLY A 149 5.35 16.01 -6.30
C GLY A 149 3.96 15.63 -6.81
N SER A 150 3.30 16.48 -7.59
CA SER A 150 2.03 16.09 -8.23
C SER A 150 2.27 15.03 -9.31
N ILE A 151 1.28 14.15 -9.48
CA ILE A 151 1.28 13.11 -10.48
C ILE A 151 0.40 13.57 -11.63
N VAL A 152 0.91 13.48 -12.84
CA VAL A 152 0.10 13.63 -14.05
C VAL A 152 -0.04 12.27 -14.69
N PHE A 153 -1.25 11.84 -14.98
CA PHE A 153 -1.47 10.60 -15.71
C PHE A 153 -2.42 10.80 -16.89
N LEU A 154 -2.16 10.03 -17.94
CA LEU A 154 -2.97 9.95 -19.13
C LEU A 154 -3.83 8.70 -19.07
N ALA A 155 -5.12 8.86 -19.21
CA ALA A 155 -6.11 7.79 -19.20
C ALA A 155 -7.10 7.90 -20.35
N GLN A 156 -7.85 6.85 -20.59
CA GLN A 156 -9.13 6.90 -21.29
C GLN A 156 -10.27 6.86 -20.26
N THR A 157 -11.40 7.44 -20.61
CA THR A 157 -12.64 7.38 -19.83
C THR A 157 -13.85 7.30 -20.74
N ASN A 158 -14.89 6.59 -20.32
CA ASN A 158 -16.22 6.71 -20.90
C ASN A 158 -17.29 7.11 -19.86
N SER A 159 -16.86 7.54 -18.67
CA SER A 159 -17.72 8.15 -17.65
C SER A 159 -17.98 9.63 -17.91
N TYR A 160 -19.05 10.15 -17.30
CA TYR A 160 -19.42 11.58 -17.29
C TYR A 160 -19.86 12.02 -15.88
N ASN A 161 -19.31 11.42 -14.87
CA ASN A 161 -19.56 11.70 -13.45
C ASN A 161 -18.39 11.19 -12.58
N GLY A 162 -18.52 11.31 -11.27
CA GLY A 162 -17.43 11.01 -10.35
C GLY A 162 -16.31 12.04 -10.49
N ASP A 163 -15.08 11.57 -10.68
CA ASP A 163 -13.92 12.43 -10.92
C ASP A 163 -13.86 12.96 -12.36
N VAL A 164 -14.67 12.40 -13.26
CA VAL A 164 -14.73 12.80 -14.67
C VAL A 164 -15.76 13.90 -14.84
N SER A 165 -15.29 15.11 -15.14
CA SER A 165 -16.15 16.30 -15.25
C SER A 165 -16.95 16.36 -16.55
N SER A 166 -16.46 15.75 -17.63
CA SER A 166 -17.11 15.73 -18.94
C SER A 166 -16.56 14.59 -19.81
N ASN A 167 -17.41 14.12 -20.73
CA ASN A 167 -17.07 13.17 -21.78
C ASN A 167 -17.87 13.57 -23.03
N LEU A 168 -17.29 13.43 -24.21
CA LEU A 168 -17.85 13.87 -25.47
C LEU A 168 -18.47 12.73 -26.30
N GLY A 169 -18.31 11.49 -25.87
CA GLY A 169 -18.81 10.34 -26.60
C GLY A 169 -18.64 9.01 -25.87
N ASP A 170 -18.07 8.00 -26.55
CA ASP A 170 -17.80 6.69 -25.96
C ASP A 170 -16.55 6.77 -25.07
N TYR A 171 -15.36 6.64 -25.63
CA TYR A 171 -14.10 6.78 -24.90
C TYR A 171 -13.36 8.04 -25.32
N ASP A 172 -13.05 8.87 -24.35
CA ASP A 172 -12.26 10.09 -24.53
C ASP A 172 -10.92 9.99 -23.79
N VAL A 173 -9.98 10.83 -24.21
CA VAL A 173 -8.72 11.04 -23.50
C VAL A 173 -9.00 11.81 -22.22
N TRP A 174 -8.50 11.29 -21.12
CA TRP A 174 -8.60 11.90 -19.80
C TRP A 174 -7.21 12.19 -19.25
N LEU A 175 -6.87 13.47 -19.15
CA LEU A 175 -5.63 13.93 -18.54
C LEU A 175 -5.92 14.44 -17.14
N VAL A 176 -5.27 13.87 -16.15
CA VAL A 176 -5.44 14.22 -14.74
C VAL A 176 -4.12 14.70 -14.16
N LYS A 177 -4.16 15.81 -13.45
CA LYS A 177 -3.11 16.25 -12.53
C LYS A 177 -3.67 16.15 -11.12
N THR A 178 -2.99 15.37 -10.26
CA THR A 178 -3.33 15.31 -8.84
C THR A 178 -2.81 16.56 -8.13
N GLU A 179 -3.35 16.85 -6.94
CA GLU A 179 -2.68 17.79 -6.05
C GLU A 179 -1.25 17.31 -5.79
N PRO A 180 -0.30 18.25 -5.57
CA PRO A 180 1.03 17.86 -5.15
C PRO A 180 0.90 16.90 -3.96
N THR A 181 1.60 15.79 -4.00
CA THR A 181 1.91 15.07 -2.79
C THR A 181 2.83 16.01 -1.98
N THR A 182 2.24 17.12 -1.45
CA THR A 182 2.84 17.66 -0.26
C THR A 182 3.03 16.44 0.60
N MET A 183 4.25 16.19 1.08
CA MET A 183 4.41 15.36 2.23
C MET A 183 3.47 15.88 3.34
N ARG A 184 2.14 15.58 3.22
CA ARG A 184 1.60 14.91 4.35
C ARG A 184 2.47 13.67 4.38
N MET A 185 3.42 13.64 5.28
CA MET A 185 3.56 12.47 6.08
C MET A 185 2.12 12.14 6.51
N GLN A 186 1.33 11.43 5.65
CA GLN A 186 0.70 10.29 6.21
C GLN A 186 1.93 9.49 6.61
N GLN A 187 2.42 9.81 7.75
CA GLN A 187 3.01 8.86 8.67
C GLN A 187 2.24 7.61 8.36
N PRO A 188 2.87 6.51 7.90
CA PRO A 188 2.19 5.23 7.64
C PRO A 188 1.23 5.17 8.78
N ALA A 189 -0.08 5.11 8.52
CA ALA A 189 -1.06 5.37 9.56
C ALA A 189 -0.53 4.65 10.75
N VAL A 190 0.24 5.40 11.54
CA VAL A 190 0.94 4.82 12.66
C VAL A 190 -0.27 4.35 13.36
N GLU A 191 -0.43 3.05 13.41
CA GLU A 191 -1.46 2.45 14.21
C GLU A 191 -1.19 3.05 15.57
N GLU A 192 -1.65 4.28 15.71
CA GLU A 192 -1.35 5.09 16.87
C GLU A 192 -2.30 4.59 17.93
N ILE A 193 -1.80 3.56 18.60
CA ILE A 193 -2.39 3.17 19.84
C ILE A 193 -2.03 4.27 20.83
N ILE A 194 -3.02 5.07 21.11
CA ILE A 194 -2.94 6.13 22.11
C ILE A 194 -3.33 5.51 23.45
N ILE A 195 -2.46 5.66 24.44
CA ILE A 195 -2.74 5.31 25.82
C ILE A 195 -2.71 6.58 26.65
N SER A 196 -3.83 6.94 27.23
CA SER A 196 -3.96 8.16 28.04
C SER A 196 -4.96 8.00 29.20
N PRO A 197 -4.76 8.72 30.30
CA PRO A 197 -3.59 9.50 30.66
C PRO A 197 -2.37 8.60 30.96
N ASN A 198 -1.17 9.11 30.78
CA ASN A 198 0.07 8.46 31.21
C ASN A 198 1.01 9.55 31.75
N PRO A 199 1.28 9.62 33.04
CA PRO A 199 0.87 8.70 34.11
C PRO A 199 -0.63 8.60 34.39
N SER A 200 -1.08 7.51 35.02
CA SER A 200 -2.48 7.26 35.36
C SER A 200 -2.64 6.75 36.79
N SER A 201 -3.65 7.27 37.48
CA SER A 201 -3.97 6.83 38.86
C SER A 201 -5.25 6.00 38.95
N TYR A 202 -6.12 6.06 37.95
CA TYR A 202 -7.46 5.44 38.04
C TYR A 202 -7.79 4.58 36.82
N MET A 203 -7.77 5.18 35.63
CA MET A 203 -8.19 4.52 34.39
C MET A 203 -7.25 4.87 33.23
N LEU A 204 -6.85 3.88 32.43
CA LEU A 204 -6.21 4.07 31.13
C LEU A 204 -7.26 3.94 30.04
N ASN A 205 -7.25 4.85 29.10
CA ASN A 205 -7.94 4.70 27.82
C ASN A 205 -6.93 4.22 26.79
N VAL A 206 -7.18 3.09 26.16
CA VAL A 206 -6.43 2.58 25.03
C VAL A 206 -7.31 2.75 23.81
N CYS A 207 -6.83 3.51 22.82
CA CYS A 207 -7.55 3.79 21.59
C CYS A 207 -6.66 3.41 20.39
N ALA A 208 -7.20 2.62 19.47
CA ALA A 208 -6.57 2.29 18.20
C ALA A 208 -7.31 3.02 17.08
N ASN A 209 -6.63 3.92 16.37
CA ASN A 209 -7.28 4.80 15.39
C ASN A 209 -7.71 4.10 14.09
N TYR A 210 -7.19 2.89 13.79
CA TYR A 210 -7.39 2.25 12.48
C TYR A 210 -7.57 0.73 12.52
N ALA A 211 -7.66 0.10 13.68
CA ALA A 211 -7.87 -1.35 13.77
C ALA A 211 -8.58 -1.75 15.06
N ASP A 212 -9.41 -2.77 15.01
CA ASP A 212 -9.98 -3.36 16.21
C ASP A 212 -8.90 -4.06 17.03
N ILE A 213 -8.95 -3.83 18.34
CA ILE A 213 -8.04 -4.45 19.30
C ILE A 213 -8.55 -5.87 19.57
N LYS A 214 -7.69 -6.89 19.40
CA LYS A 214 -8.03 -8.27 19.75
C LYS A 214 -7.74 -8.60 21.20
N THR A 215 -6.54 -8.24 21.64
CA THR A 215 -6.12 -8.53 23.01
C THR A 215 -5.28 -7.40 23.58
N ILE A 216 -5.46 -7.15 24.89
CA ILE A 216 -4.57 -6.26 25.64
C ILE A 216 -4.09 -7.02 26.88
N THR A 217 -2.79 -6.93 27.13
CA THR A 217 -2.15 -7.53 28.31
C THR A 217 -1.25 -6.50 28.98
N ILE A 218 -1.35 -6.38 30.31
CA ILE A 218 -0.45 -5.52 31.10
C ILE A 218 0.54 -6.41 31.87
N TYR A 219 1.82 -6.06 31.78
CA TYR A 219 2.92 -6.72 32.47
C TYR A 219 3.61 -5.76 33.41
N THR A 220 4.10 -6.27 34.55
CA THR A 220 5.06 -5.55 35.39
C THR A 220 6.40 -5.40 34.67
N ALA A 221 7.30 -4.56 35.19
CA ALA A 221 8.66 -4.42 34.68
C ALA A 221 9.47 -5.74 34.70
N GLN A 222 9.06 -6.73 35.51
CA GLN A 222 9.67 -8.06 35.60
C GLN A 222 9.00 -9.09 34.65
N GLY A 223 8.06 -8.65 33.80
CA GLY A 223 7.39 -9.52 32.82
C GLY A 223 6.23 -10.34 33.39
N LYS A 224 5.79 -10.10 34.65
CA LYS A 224 4.62 -10.79 35.22
C LYS A 224 3.33 -10.16 34.67
N GLN A 225 2.43 -10.97 34.09
CA GLN A 225 1.12 -10.53 33.66
C GLN A 225 0.26 -10.16 34.88
N VAL A 226 -0.34 -8.96 34.85
CA VAL A 226 -1.19 -8.43 35.92
C VAL A 226 -2.61 -8.11 35.46
N TRP A 227 -2.82 -7.95 34.15
CA TRP A 227 -4.14 -7.75 33.57
C TRP A 227 -4.22 -8.28 32.14
N TYR A 228 -5.42 -8.74 31.72
CA TYR A 228 -5.67 -9.26 30.36
C TYR A 228 -7.12 -9.05 29.96
N SER A 229 -7.36 -8.71 28.70
CA SER A 229 -8.70 -8.70 28.11
C SER A 229 -8.63 -9.05 26.62
N GLN A 230 -9.70 -9.69 26.15
CA GLN A 230 -10.03 -9.80 24.73
C GLN A 230 -11.15 -8.81 24.41
N THR A 231 -11.08 -8.18 23.25
CA THR A 231 -12.06 -7.21 22.78
C THR A 231 -12.13 -7.23 21.26
N SER A 232 -13.18 -6.66 20.70
CA SER A 232 -13.31 -6.36 19.28
C SER A 232 -13.62 -4.87 19.06
N GLU A 233 -13.24 -4.03 20.02
CA GLU A 233 -13.51 -2.61 20.01
C GLU A 233 -12.22 -1.83 19.67
N ALA A 234 -12.37 -0.70 18.98
CA ALA A 234 -11.27 0.22 18.71
C ALA A 234 -10.81 1.02 19.94
N GLN A 235 -11.61 1.03 21.00
CA GLN A 235 -11.33 1.73 22.26
C GLN A 235 -11.72 0.89 23.46
N ILE A 236 -10.81 0.84 24.46
CA ILE A 236 -11.08 0.17 25.74
C ILE A 236 -10.60 1.01 26.93
N LYS A 237 -11.34 0.94 28.04
CA LYS A 237 -10.96 1.54 29.32
C LYS A 237 -10.48 0.46 30.27
N ILE A 238 -9.30 0.64 30.83
CA ILE A 238 -8.64 -0.33 31.71
C ILE A 238 -8.50 0.27 33.10
N PRO A 239 -9.10 -0.34 34.15
CA PRO A 239 -8.92 0.11 35.52
C PRO A 239 -7.51 -0.21 36.00
N VAL A 240 -6.77 0.79 36.48
CA VAL A 240 -5.41 0.64 37.01
C VAL A 240 -5.30 0.99 38.50
N PHE A 241 -6.38 1.40 39.11
CA PHE A 241 -6.41 1.79 40.51
C PHE A 241 -6.06 0.66 41.51
N ASN A 242 -6.09 -0.61 41.06
CA ASN A 242 -5.69 -1.78 41.84
C ASN A 242 -4.25 -2.22 41.59
N LEU A 243 -3.54 -1.57 40.65
CA LEU A 243 -2.15 -1.87 40.39
C LEU A 243 -1.26 -1.02 41.32
N PRO A 244 -0.21 -1.57 41.93
CA PRO A 244 0.77 -0.77 42.67
C PRO A 244 1.37 0.36 41.82
N ALA A 245 1.74 1.48 42.46
CA ALA A 245 2.45 2.54 41.77
C ALA A 245 3.76 2.01 41.17
N GLY A 246 4.03 2.35 39.90
CA GLY A 246 5.21 1.85 39.22
C GLY A 246 5.09 1.84 37.71
N MET A 247 6.10 1.26 37.07
CA MET A 247 6.21 1.14 35.61
C MET A 247 5.65 -0.21 35.14
N TYR A 248 4.86 -0.15 34.05
CA TYR A 248 4.23 -1.32 33.43
C TYR A 248 4.39 -1.25 31.90
N TYR A 249 4.21 -2.39 31.24
CA TYR A 249 4.17 -2.51 29.80
C TYR A 249 2.81 -3.02 29.35
N VAL A 250 2.18 -2.30 28.45
CA VAL A 250 0.92 -2.68 27.81
C VAL A 250 1.23 -3.28 26.44
N GLN A 251 0.95 -4.55 26.29
CA GLN A 251 1.02 -5.26 25.01
C GLN A 251 -0.36 -5.30 24.38
N ILE A 252 -0.47 -4.86 23.14
CA ILE A 252 -1.73 -4.77 22.40
C ILE A 252 -1.57 -5.49 21.10
N SER A 253 -2.45 -6.46 20.80
CA SER A 253 -2.51 -7.16 19.52
C SER A 253 -3.77 -6.72 18.76
N ALA A 254 -3.59 -6.26 17.53
CA ALA A 254 -4.66 -5.81 16.64
C ALA A 254 -5.06 -6.92 15.63
N CYS A 255 -6.15 -6.69 14.90
CA CYS A 255 -6.71 -7.66 13.94
C CYS A 255 -5.78 -8.00 12.79
N ASN A 256 -4.83 -7.13 12.45
CA ASN A 256 -3.81 -7.33 11.40
C ASN A 256 -2.57 -8.12 11.87
N HIS A 257 -2.64 -8.83 13.01
CA HIS A 257 -1.56 -9.60 13.64
C HIS A 257 -0.36 -8.79 14.13
N LYS A 258 -0.43 -7.47 14.15
CA LYS A 258 0.62 -6.63 14.72
C LYS A 258 0.50 -6.54 16.22
N THR A 259 1.61 -6.70 16.90
CA THR A 259 1.71 -6.54 18.36
C THR A 259 2.52 -5.29 18.67
N ILE A 260 1.96 -4.41 19.47
CA ILE A 260 2.58 -3.16 19.92
C ILE A 260 2.76 -3.22 21.43
N ILE A 261 3.90 -2.74 21.92
CA ILE A 261 4.20 -2.62 23.36
C ILE A 261 4.45 -1.16 23.68
N LYS A 262 3.71 -0.64 24.66
CA LYS A 262 3.84 0.73 25.19
C LYS A 262 4.14 0.70 26.68
N GLN A 263 5.00 1.59 27.12
CA GLN A 263 5.28 1.81 28.54
C GLN A 263 4.24 2.75 29.15
N ILE A 264 3.77 2.42 30.35
CA ILE A 264 2.89 3.26 31.16
C ILE A 264 3.44 3.41 32.57
N ILE A 265 3.03 4.48 33.25
CA ILE A 265 3.31 4.77 34.66
C ILE A 265 1.99 4.82 35.41
N VAL A 266 1.89 4.06 36.49
CA VAL A 266 0.77 4.10 37.45
C VAL A 266 1.23 4.87 38.68
N GLU A 267 0.44 5.88 39.09
CA GLU A 267 0.70 6.74 40.27
C GLU A 267 -0.55 6.73 41.17
N HIS A 268 -0.36 6.91 42.49
CA HIS A 268 -1.43 7.02 43.45
C HIS A 268 -1.20 8.23 44.37
#